data_71805990c1e454d7dbc6b45cfa2fc8ca
#
_entry.id   71805990c1e454d7dbc6b45cfa2fc8ca
#
_cell.length_a   1.000
_cell.length_b   1.000
_cell.length_c   1.000
_cell.angle_alpha   90.00
_cell.angle_beta   90.00
_cell.angle_gamma   90.00
#
_symmetry.space_group_name_H-M   'P 1'
#
loop_
_entity.id
_entity.type
_entity.pdbx_description
1 polymer ?
#
loop_
_entity_poly.entity_id
_entity_poly.type
_entity_poly.pdbx_seq_one_letter_code
_entity_poly.pdbx_strand_id
1 'polypeptide(L)'
;VTADALNVRSGAGTGYSRLGLLYSGNSVTILGSSNGWYKISYGNGVGYVSAEYVSTKGNDNNSDSGSSSTSSIGEQAVALAKQQLGKPYVYGAAGPNGFDCSGLFYYIFNRLGVNIARGSSSQYYNSGTFVSVDEMQPGDLVYLFDPKYDYSGGSLPTTHVLMYIGNNTVLLAST
;
A
#
# COMPACT_ATOMS: atom_id res chain seq x y z
N VAL A 1 -2.59 13.39 -5.09
CA VAL A 1 -2.45 13.16 -6.54
C VAL A 1 -3.81 13.22 -7.20
N THR A 2 -3.93 14.00 -8.27
CA THR A 2 -5.19 14.23 -9.02
C THR A 2 -5.25 13.44 -10.32
N ALA A 3 -4.09 13.02 -10.87
CA ALA A 3 -4.02 12.21 -12.08
C ALA A 3 -4.37 10.74 -11.82
N ASP A 4 -4.99 10.07 -12.79
CA ASP A 4 -5.29 8.63 -12.71
C ASP A 4 -4.01 7.79 -12.52
N ALA A 5 -2.91 8.22 -13.18
CA ALA A 5 -1.59 7.65 -12.99
C ALA A 5 -0.51 8.74 -13.15
N LEU A 6 0.33 8.91 -12.13
CA LEU A 6 1.41 9.90 -12.10
C LEU A 6 2.76 9.20 -11.95
N ASN A 7 3.67 9.45 -12.88
CA ASN A 7 5.02 8.91 -12.82
C ASN A 7 5.82 9.54 -11.68
N VAL A 8 6.44 8.69 -10.87
CA VAL A 8 7.51 9.08 -9.94
C VAL A 8 8.84 8.87 -10.65
N ARG A 9 9.69 9.89 -10.64
CA ARG A 9 10.96 9.91 -11.37
C ARG A 9 12.16 10.09 -10.44
N SER A 10 13.34 9.74 -10.92
CA SER A 10 14.59 9.90 -10.19
C SER A 10 15.10 11.35 -10.12
N GLY A 11 14.49 12.27 -10.85
CA GLY A 11 14.84 13.69 -10.89
C GLY A 11 13.69 14.55 -11.39
N ALA A 12 13.84 15.87 -11.25
CA ALA A 12 12.84 16.88 -11.60
C ALA A 12 12.81 17.11 -13.12
N GLY A 13 12.14 16.24 -13.87
CA GLY A 13 11.99 16.36 -15.33
C GLY A 13 11.53 15.07 -15.99
N THR A 14 10.95 15.17 -17.18
CA THR A 14 10.42 14.03 -17.94
C THR A 14 11.52 13.12 -18.50
N GLY A 15 12.75 13.61 -18.63
CA GLY A 15 13.90 12.84 -19.09
C GLY A 15 14.51 11.91 -18.04
N TYR A 16 14.13 12.04 -16.79
CA TYR A 16 14.65 11.17 -15.72
C TYR A 16 13.93 9.83 -15.68
N SER A 17 14.64 8.80 -15.23
CA SER A 17 14.13 7.44 -15.14
C SER A 17 12.89 7.36 -14.26
N ARG A 18 11.92 6.54 -14.65
CA ARG A 18 10.73 6.26 -13.84
C ARG A 18 11.09 5.29 -12.72
N LEU A 19 10.80 5.69 -11.48
CA LEU A 19 10.95 4.87 -10.28
C LEU A 19 9.67 4.08 -9.98
N GLY A 20 8.49 4.63 -10.36
CA GLY A 20 7.20 3.99 -10.15
C GLY A 20 6.05 4.87 -10.56
N LEU A 21 4.86 4.55 -10.05
CA LEU A 21 3.60 5.25 -10.32
C LEU A 21 2.89 5.59 -9.03
N LEU A 22 2.25 6.75 -9.01
CA LEU A 22 1.22 7.15 -8.05
C LEU A 22 -0.11 7.27 -8.78
N TYR A 23 -1.19 7.13 -8.05
CA TYR A 23 -2.54 7.15 -8.61
C TYR A 23 -3.39 8.23 -7.95
N SER A 24 -4.51 8.56 -8.58
CA SER A 24 -5.49 9.50 -8.04
C SER A 24 -5.87 9.12 -6.61
N GLY A 25 -5.87 10.11 -5.72
CA GLY A 25 -6.12 9.92 -4.28
C GLY A 25 -4.88 9.53 -3.45
N ASN A 26 -3.72 9.20 -4.09
CA ASN A 26 -2.50 8.98 -3.30
C ASN A 26 -2.05 10.28 -2.61
N SER A 27 -1.72 10.16 -1.33
CA SER A 27 -1.06 11.23 -0.57
C SER A 27 0.45 11.07 -0.66
N VAL A 28 1.16 12.20 -0.75
CA VAL A 28 2.63 12.23 -0.80
C VAL A 28 3.15 13.29 0.15
N THR A 29 4.27 12.99 0.81
CA THR A 29 4.98 13.98 1.61
C THR A 29 5.91 14.78 0.70
N ILE A 30 5.64 16.08 0.56
CA ILE A 30 6.46 16.99 -0.23
C ILE A 30 7.65 17.43 0.63
N LEU A 31 8.86 17.17 0.14
CA LEU A 31 10.13 17.54 0.77
C LEU A 31 10.70 18.84 0.20
N GLY A 32 10.17 19.31 -0.92
CA GLY A 32 10.59 20.53 -1.59
C GLY A 32 9.98 20.66 -2.97
N SER A 33 10.15 21.84 -3.58
CA SER A 33 9.67 22.12 -4.94
C SER A 33 10.74 22.81 -5.77
N SER A 34 10.82 22.52 -7.06
CA SER A 34 11.72 23.16 -8.02
C SER A 34 11.19 22.99 -9.44
N ASN A 35 11.13 24.08 -10.19
CA ASN A 35 10.82 24.10 -11.61
C ASN A 35 9.56 23.30 -12.02
N GLY A 36 8.47 23.41 -11.24
CA GLY A 36 7.21 22.69 -11.52
C GLY A 36 7.21 21.21 -11.13
N TRP A 37 8.19 20.78 -10.34
CA TRP A 37 8.29 19.42 -9.77
C TRP A 37 8.30 19.46 -8.26
N TYR A 38 7.65 18.49 -7.63
CA TYR A 38 7.77 18.23 -6.21
C TYR A 38 8.77 17.09 -5.98
N LYS A 39 9.72 17.33 -5.08
CA LYS A 39 10.52 16.29 -4.45
C LYS A 39 9.66 15.67 -3.35
N ILE A 40 9.48 14.38 -3.37
CA ILE A 40 8.63 13.66 -2.44
C ILE A 40 9.39 12.52 -1.76
N SER A 41 8.92 12.12 -0.58
CA SER A 41 9.33 10.85 0.01
C SER A 41 8.72 9.71 -0.82
N TYR A 42 9.55 8.75 -1.26
CA TYR A 42 9.12 7.62 -2.06
C TYR A 42 9.92 6.35 -1.74
N GLY A 43 9.24 5.35 -1.19
CA GLY A 43 9.90 4.16 -0.65
C GLY A 43 10.91 4.53 0.45
N ASN A 44 12.09 3.95 0.42
CA ASN A 44 13.19 4.27 1.34
C ASN A 44 14.07 5.45 0.87
N GLY A 45 13.58 6.25 -0.09
CA GLY A 45 14.36 7.33 -0.67
C GLY A 45 13.49 8.53 -1.09
N VAL A 46 13.88 9.16 -2.19
CA VAL A 46 13.19 10.31 -2.74
C VAL A 46 12.81 10.07 -4.20
N GLY A 47 11.66 10.64 -4.60
CA GLY A 47 11.22 10.68 -5.98
C GLY A 47 10.80 12.10 -6.36
N TYR A 48 10.51 12.29 -7.63
CA TYR A 48 10.04 13.56 -8.18
C TYR A 48 8.77 13.34 -8.99
N VAL A 49 7.78 14.20 -8.77
CA VAL A 49 6.49 14.19 -9.47
C VAL A 49 6.18 15.56 -10.02
N SER A 50 5.46 15.63 -11.14
CA SER A 50 5.00 16.92 -11.66
C SER A 50 4.00 17.56 -10.68
N ALA A 51 4.25 18.82 -10.34
CA ALA A 51 3.42 19.58 -9.40
C ALA A 51 1.99 19.81 -9.93
N GLU A 52 1.81 19.80 -11.25
CA GLU A 52 0.52 19.95 -11.92
C GLU A 52 -0.52 18.90 -11.50
N TYR A 53 -0.05 17.71 -11.17
CA TYR A 53 -0.91 16.57 -10.80
C TYR A 53 -0.94 16.28 -9.29
N VAL A 54 -0.51 17.25 -8.49
CA VAL A 54 -0.53 17.17 -7.02
C VAL A 54 -1.25 18.38 -6.45
N SER A 55 -2.44 18.16 -5.90
CA SER A 55 -3.15 19.21 -5.18
C SER A 55 -2.54 19.37 -3.79
N THR A 56 -1.97 20.53 -3.51
CA THR A 56 -1.62 20.94 -2.15
C THR A 56 -2.85 21.56 -1.53
N LYS A 57 -3.41 20.98 -0.47
CA LYS A 57 -4.32 21.72 0.38
C LYS A 57 -3.51 22.84 1.01
N GLY A 58 -3.77 24.08 0.60
CA GLY A 58 -3.10 25.26 1.13
C GLY A 58 -3.18 25.26 2.65
N ASN A 59 -2.03 25.28 3.27
CA ASN A 59 -1.91 25.56 4.69
C ASN A 59 -1.81 27.09 4.82
N ASP A 60 -2.95 27.77 4.90
CA ASP A 60 -2.98 29.13 5.40
C ASP A 60 -2.67 29.06 6.89
N ASN A 61 -1.59 29.75 7.25
CA ASN A 61 -1.08 29.88 8.60
C ASN A 61 -2.19 30.20 9.61
N ASN A 62 -2.37 29.36 10.59
CA ASN A 62 -2.50 29.85 11.96
C ASN A 62 -2.03 28.78 12.95
N SER A 63 -1.21 29.23 13.88
CA SER A 63 -0.68 28.46 15.00
C SER A 63 -1.83 27.95 15.87
N ASP A 64 -1.95 26.63 15.96
CA ASP A 64 -2.44 26.02 17.19
C ASP A 64 -1.94 24.57 17.32
N SER A 65 -1.46 24.25 18.51
CA SER A 65 -0.98 22.94 18.95
C SER A 65 -2.10 21.91 18.88
N GLY A 66 -2.07 21.06 17.83
CA GLY A 66 -3.02 19.97 17.68
C GLY A 66 -2.42 18.87 16.82
N SER A 67 -2.09 17.75 17.43
CA SER A 67 -1.63 16.49 16.88
C SER A 67 -2.14 16.24 15.45
N SER A 68 -1.33 16.56 14.44
CA SER A 68 -1.55 16.10 13.07
C SER A 68 -1.11 14.63 13.00
N SER A 69 -2.05 13.73 13.26
CA SER A 69 -1.84 12.29 13.05
C SER A 69 -1.70 12.04 11.55
N THR A 70 -0.47 12.01 11.07
CA THR A 70 -0.17 11.41 9.79
C THR A 70 -0.57 9.95 9.91
N SER A 71 -1.67 9.54 9.26
CA SER A 71 -2.12 8.14 9.31
C SER A 71 -0.99 7.23 8.86
N SER A 72 -0.74 6.17 9.62
CA SER A 72 0.29 5.20 9.30
C SER A 72 0.02 4.56 7.92
N ILE A 73 1.05 3.99 7.29
CA ILE A 73 0.88 3.23 6.05
C ILE A 73 -0.17 2.12 6.24
N GLY A 74 -0.20 1.49 7.41
CA GLY A 74 -1.19 0.48 7.75
C GLY A 74 -2.62 1.03 7.74
N GLU A 75 -2.87 2.18 8.36
CA GLU A 75 -4.19 2.83 8.35
C GLU A 75 -4.61 3.24 6.93
N GLN A 76 -3.70 3.74 6.12
CA GLN A 76 -3.95 4.05 4.71
C GLN A 76 -4.26 2.79 3.90
N ALA A 77 -3.55 1.67 4.18
CA ALA A 77 -3.81 0.38 3.57
C ALA A 77 -5.21 -0.13 3.90
N VAL A 78 -5.62 -0.03 5.17
CA VAL A 78 -6.98 -0.36 5.61
C VAL A 78 -8.04 0.49 4.90
N ALA A 79 -7.80 1.79 4.76
CA ALA A 79 -8.72 2.69 4.07
C ALA A 79 -8.87 2.31 2.58
N LEU A 80 -7.77 1.99 1.89
CA LEU A 80 -7.81 1.50 0.51
C LEU A 80 -8.46 0.12 0.38
N ALA A 81 -8.20 -0.79 1.33
CA ALA A 81 -8.82 -2.12 1.35
C ALA A 81 -10.35 -2.01 1.44
N LYS A 82 -10.85 -1.16 2.32
CA LYS A 82 -12.29 -0.91 2.46
C LYS A 82 -12.95 -0.39 1.18
N GLN A 83 -12.24 0.36 0.35
CA GLN A 83 -12.73 0.83 -0.95
C GLN A 83 -12.87 -0.30 -1.98
N GLN A 84 -12.27 -1.46 -1.73
CA GLN A 84 -12.36 -2.62 -2.63
C GLN A 84 -13.50 -3.59 -2.25
N LEU A 85 -14.22 -3.33 -1.16
CA LEU A 85 -15.35 -4.16 -0.74
C LEU A 85 -16.39 -4.31 -1.85
N GLY A 86 -16.92 -5.53 -1.98
CA GLY A 86 -17.91 -5.87 -3.01
C GLY A 86 -17.33 -6.18 -4.40
N LYS A 87 -16.03 -6.05 -4.61
CA LYS A 87 -15.41 -6.49 -5.85
C LYS A 87 -15.25 -8.02 -5.86
N PRO A 88 -15.39 -8.65 -7.05
CA PRO A 88 -15.38 -10.11 -7.15
C PRO A 88 -13.99 -10.69 -6.84
N TYR A 89 -13.98 -11.89 -6.26
CA TYR A 89 -12.80 -12.72 -6.23
C TYR A 89 -12.52 -13.29 -7.63
N VAL A 90 -11.31 -13.08 -8.13
CA VAL A 90 -10.84 -13.62 -9.41
C VAL A 90 -9.44 -14.15 -9.22
N TYR A 91 -9.27 -15.47 -9.35
CA TYR A 91 -7.97 -16.13 -9.18
C TYR A 91 -6.92 -15.53 -10.10
N GLY A 92 -5.74 -15.18 -9.55
CA GLY A 92 -4.63 -14.54 -10.26
C GLY A 92 -4.79 -13.04 -10.50
N ALA A 93 -5.96 -12.45 -10.20
CA ALA A 93 -6.19 -11.02 -10.42
C ALA A 93 -5.58 -10.14 -9.31
N ALA A 94 -5.10 -8.97 -9.72
CA ALA A 94 -4.53 -7.94 -8.84
C ALA A 94 -5.15 -6.55 -9.09
N GLY A 95 -6.46 -6.51 -9.35
CA GLY A 95 -7.25 -5.29 -9.54
C GLY A 95 -7.22 -4.71 -10.96
N PRO A 96 -7.89 -3.58 -11.19
CA PRO A 96 -8.76 -2.88 -10.22
C PRO A 96 -10.17 -3.48 -10.07
N ASN A 97 -10.60 -4.38 -10.98
CA ASN A 97 -11.99 -4.84 -11.08
C ASN A 97 -12.28 -6.15 -10.33
N GLY A 98 -11.26 -6.82 -9.84
CA GLY A 98 -11.35 -8.05 -9.06
C GLY A 98 -9.98 -8.43 -8.50
N PHE A 99 -9.94 -9.31 -7.51
CA PHE A 99 -8.73 -9.65 -6.77
C PHE A 99 -8.71 -11.13 -6.40
N ASP A 100 -7.52 -11.72 -6.37
CA ASP A 100 -7.26 -12.86 -5.49
C ASP A 100 -6.75 -12.39 -4.12
N CYS A 101 -6.51 -13.32 -3.20
CA CYS A 101 -6.14 -12.99 -1.82
C CYS A 101 -4.84 -12.15 -1.74
N SER A 102 -3.80 -12.52 -2.45
CA SER A 102 -2.51 -11.81 -2.45
C SER A 102 -2.51 -10.62 -3.41
N GLY A 103 -3.29 -10.67 -4.48
CA GLY A 103 -3.42 -9.60 -5.47
C GLY A 103 -4.06 -8.35 -4.89
N LEU A 104 -4.98 -8.51 -3.95
CA LEU A 104 -5.57 -7.37 -3.23
C LEU A 104 -4.48 -6.57 -2.50
N PHE A 105 -3.58 -7.23 -1.77
CA PHE A 105 -2.54 -6.55 -1.01
C PHE A 105 -1.42 -6.03 -1.90
N TYR A 106 -1.07 -6.76 -2.96
CA TYR A 106 -0.21 -6.23 -4.02
C TYR A 106 -0.74 -4.88 -4.55
N TYR A 107 -2.01 -4.81 -4.89
CA TYR A 107 -2.66 -3.60 -5.38
C TYR A 107 -2.63 -2.47 -4.36
N ILE A 108 -3.00 -2.75 -3.11
CA ILE A 108 -3.08 -1.75 -2.03
C ILE A 108 -1.71 -1.16 -1.73
N PHE A 109 -0.73 -2.01 -1.41
CA PHE A 109 0.59 -1.54 -0.98
C PHE A 109 1.35 -0.80 -2.09
N ASN A 110 1.26 -1.28 -3.34
CA ASN A 110 1.87 -0.56 -4.45
C ASN A 110 1.21 0.82 -4.70
N ARG A 111 -0.09 0.97 -4.46
CA ARG A 111 -0.75 2.29 -4.53
C ARG A 111 -0.30 3.24 -3.42
N LEU A 112 0.18 2.73 -2.32
CA LEU A 112 0.76 3.51 -1.22
C LEU A 112 2.26 3.79 -1.40
N GLY A 113 2.84 3.36 -2.51
CA GLY A 113 4.27 3.51 -2.78
C GLY A 113 5.15 2.49 -2.04
N VAL A 114 4.54 1.50 -1.38
CA VAL A 114 5.25 0.36 -0.81
C VAL A 114 5.42 -0.68 -1.92
N ASN A 115 6.63 -0.77 -2.45
CA ASN A 115 6.92 -1.65 -3.58
C ASN A 115 7.05 -3.11 -3.10
N ILE A 116 5.96 -3.87 -3.19
CA ILE A 116 5.96 -5.31 -2.98
C ILE A 116 5.87 -6.03 -4.32
N ALA A 117 6.58 -7.14 -4.47
CA ALA A 117 6.49 -7.96 -5.67
C ALA A 117 5.13 -8.68 -5.73
N ARG A 118 4.61 -8.90 -6.96
CA ARG A 118 3.44 -9.78 -7.12
C ARG A 118 3.84 -11.21 -6.75
N GLY A 119 3.20 -11.76 -5.75
CA GLY A 119 3.51 -13.06 -5.22
C GLY A 119 2.27 -13.81 -4.68
N SER A 120 2.47 -15.04 -4.28
CA SER A 120 1.47 -15.82 -3.54
C SER A 120 1.45 -15.41 -2.06
N SER A 121 0.45 -15.89 -1.31
CA SER A 121 0.40 -15.71 0.14
C SER A 121 1.66 -16.26 0.83
N SER A 122 2.18 -17.40 0.38
CA SER A 122 3.42 -18.00 0.93
C SER A 122 4.65 -17.13 0.69
N GLN A 123 4.73 -16.45 -0.45
CA GLN A 123 5.85 -15.53 -0.71
C GLN A 123 5.79 -14.31 0.19
N TYR A 124 4.62 -13.75 0.46
CA TYR A 124 4.46 -12.65 1.40
C TYR A 124 4.78 -13.07 2.83
N TYR A 125 4.32 -14.25 3.25
CA TYR A 125 4.65 -14.82 4.55
C TYR A 125 6.17 -14.84 4.80
N ASN A 126 6.96 -15.20 3.81
CA ASN A 126 8.42 -15.29 3.93
C ASN A 126 9.15 -13.94 3.78
N SER A 127 8.43 -12.85 3.49
CA SER A 127 9.03 -11.53 3.20
C SER A 127 8.83 -10.51 4.32
N GLY A 128 8.00 -10.83 5.31
CA GLY A 128 7.63 -9.92 6.40
C GLY A 128 8.40 -10.15 7.69
N THR A 129 8.19 -9.25 8.65
CA THR A 129 8.58 -9.43 10.05
C THR A 129 7.36 -9.89 10.83
N PHE A 130 7.51 -10.97 11.60
CA PHE A 130 6.43 -11.47 12.43
C PHE A 130 6.22 -10.60 13.67
N VAL A 131 4.96 -10.35 13.97
CA VAL A 131 4.51 -9.70 15.20
C VAL A 131 3.59 -10.63 15.97
N SER A 132 3.54 -10.49 17.29
CA SER A 132 2.59 -11.23 18.11
C SER A 132 1.16 -10.71 17.88
N VAL A 133 0.16 -11.54 18.21
CA VAL A 133 -1.25 -11.15 18.07
C VAL A 133 -1.57 -9.88 18.86
N ASP A 134 -0.97 -9.73 20.04
CA ASP A 134 -1.18 -8.58 20.92
C ASP A 134 -0.54 -7.28 20.40
N GLU A 135 0.43 -7.41 19.48
CA GLU A 135 1.15 -6.28 18.86
C GLU A 135 0.63 -5.92 17.47
N MET A 136 -0.36 -6.68 16.94
CA MET A 136 -0.90 -6.41 15.61
C MET A 136 -1.45 -4.99 15.48
N GLN A 137 -1.07 -4.33 14.39
CA GLN A 137 -1.53 -3.01 14.00
C GLN A 137 -2.43 -3.09 12.76
N PRO A 138 -3.39 -2.17 12.60
CA PRO A 138 -4.17 -2.09 11.35
C PRO A 138 -3.25 -1.98 10.13
N GLY A 139 -3.47 -2.84 9.15
CA GLY A 139 -2.62 -2.98 7.95
C GLY A 139 -1.70 -4.19 7.96
N ASP A 140 -1.50 -4.84 9.11
CA ASP A 140 -0.73 -6.08 9.19
C ASP A 140 -1.43 -7.23 8.46
N LEU A 141 -0.62 -8.13 7.89
CA LEU A 141 -1.14 -9.27 7.14
C LEU A 141 -1.21 -10.50 8.04
N VAL A 142 -2.36 -11.16 8.01
CA VAL A 142 -2.65 -12.40 8.73
C VAL A 142 -2.66 -13.54 7.72
N TYR A 143 -2.03 -14.66 8.05
CA TYR A 143 -1.91 -15.80 7.16
C TYR A 143 -2.65 -17.01 7.72
N LEU A 144 -3.43 -17.67 6.87
CA LEU A 144 -4.08 -18.92 7.21
C LEU A 144 -3.29 -20.10 6.65
N PHE A 145 -3.27 -21.18 7.43
CA PHE A 145 -2.68 -22.46 7.07
C PHE A 145 -3.79 -23.51 7.02
N ASP A 146 -3.75 -24.39 6.04
CA ASP A 146 -4.67 -25.51 6.02
C ASP A 146 -4.13 -26.62 6.96
N PRO A 147 -4.89 -26.99 8.00
CA PRO A 147 -4.47 -28.01 8.96
C PRO A 147 -4.32 -29.42 8.36
N LYS A 148 -4.77 -29.64 7.12
CA LYS A 148 -4.62 -30.90 6.41
C LYS A 148 -3.23 -31.12 5.83
N TYR A 149 -2.41 -30.07 5.70
CA TYR A 149 -1.06 -30.20 5.20
C TYR A 149 -0.09 -30.48 6.34
N ASP A 150 0.80 -31.46 6.13
CA ASP A 150 1.93 -31.72 7.03
C ASP A 150 3.02 -30.66 6.79
N TYR A 151 3.28 -29.86 7.81
CA TYR A 151 4.26 -28.78 7.79
C TYR A 151 5.66 -29.18 8.24
N SER A 152 5.93 -30.47 8.41
CA SER A 152 7.22 -30.99 8.88
C SER A 152 8.38 -30.77 7.89
N GLY A 153 8.11 -30.39 6.65
CA GLY A 153 9.08 -30.21 5.57
C GLY A 153 9.68 -28.79 5.41
N GLY A 154 9.46 -27.88 6.34
CA GLY A 154 10.15 -26.57 6.37
C GLY A 154 9.61 -25.48 5.44
N SER A 155 8.63 -25.74 4.60
CA SER A 155 7.92 -24.74 3.82
C SER A 155 6.45 -24.72 4.23
N LEU A 156 6.00 -23.64 4.83
CA LEU A 156 4.61 -23.48 5.25
C LEU A 156 3.79 -22.96 4.06
N PRO A 157 3.00 -23.77 3.36
CA PRO A 157 2.11 -23.29 2.34
C PRO A 157 0.94 -22.57 2.99
N THR A 158 0.98 -21.24 3.03
CA THR A 158 -0.18 -20.48 3.43
C THR A 158 -1.26 -20.63 2.36
N THR A 159 -2.48 -20.90 2.77
CA THR A 159 -3.61 -21.06 1.86
C THR A 159 -4.29 -19.76 1.55
N HIS A 160 -4.16 -18.78 2.46
CA HIS A 160 -4.82 -17.49 2.33
C HIS A 160 -4.08 -16.39 3.07
N VAL A 161 -4.29 -15.15 2.63
CA VAL A 161 -3.78 -13.94 3.29
C VAL A 161 -4.91 -12.93 3.48
N LEU A 162 -4.93 -12.31 4.65
CA LEU A 162 -5.93 -11.35 5.11
C LEU A 162 -5.22 -10.11 5.63
N MET A 163 -5.94 -9.02 5.81
CA MET A 163 -5.42 -7.80 6.45
C MET A 163 -6.16 -7.57 7.78
N TYR A 164 -5.43 -7.39 8.86
CA TYR A 164 -6.00 -6.91 10.11
C TYR A 164 -6.41 -5.45 9.96
N ILE A 165 -7.66 -5.13 10.30
CA ILE A 165 -8.22 -3.78 10.17
C ILE A 165 -8.59 -3.13 11.50
N GLY A 166 -8.12 -3.72 12.61
CA GLY A 166 -8.43 -3.29 13.97
C GLY A 166 -9.69 -3.97 14.55
N ASN A 167 -9.91 -3.81 15.85
CA ASN A 167 -11.08 -4.31 16.58
C ASN A 167 -11.37 -5.81 16.33
N ASN A 168 -10.34 -6.65 16.37
CA ASN A 168 -10.43 -8.09 16.12
C ASN A 168 -11.10 -8.45 14.78
N THR A 169 -10.93 -7.60 13.78
CA THR A 169 -11.55 -7.77 12.47
C THR A 169 -10.48 -7.86 11.39
N VAL A 170 -10.72 -8.70 10.40
CA VAL A 170 -9.87 -8.84 9.22
C VAL A 170 -10.67 -8.59 7.94
N LEU A 171 -9.97 -8.16 6.89
CA LEU A 171 -10.50 -7.99 5.56
C LEU A 171 -9.76 -8.91 4.59
N LEU A 172 -10.49 -9.54 3.68
CA LEU A 172 -9.95 -10.51 2.71
C LEU A 172 -10.69 -10.43 1.37
N ALA A 173 -10.05 -10.93 0.31
CA ALA A 173 -10.70 -11.29 -0.93
C ALA A 173 -11.06 -12.79 -0.88
N SER A 174 -12.32 -13.14 -0.99
CA SER A 174 -12.83 -14.50 -0.95
C SER A 174 -13.99 -14.68 -1.92
N THR A 175 -14.27 -15.93 -2.30
CA THR A 175 -15.46 -16.34 -3.07
C THR A 175 -16.72 -16.22 -2.24
#